data_5543527ae0c30762d2c4c597841124c6
#
_entry.id   5543527ae0c30762d2c4c597841124c6
#
_cell.length_a   1.000
_cell.length_b   1.000
_cell.length_c   1.000
_cell.angle_alpha   90.00
_cell.angle_beta   90.00
_cell.angle_gamma   90.00
#
_symmetry.space_group_name_H-M   'P 1'
#
loop_
_entity.id
_entity.type
_entity.pdbx_description
1 polymer ?
#
loop_
_entity_poly.entity_id
_entity_poly.type
_entity_poly.pdbx_seq_one_letter_code
_entity_poly.pdbx_strand_id
1 'polypeptide(L)'
;MITRFYLQNYLSFEEVELEFKKGLIVFSGISGAGKSVLMESILSLFGIKDAKAALLEGVIENIGFDIEEFDISSKDEVVFKKIQKDKSRYFLNNQTLSKKSLQDISQNFIRYIHIKDNSDFSNENLLQVLDFSLSDDMEFVSAKEEFTTKFKELTHTQTELKKLILDEKNIEELKEFIAYEIKKIDDISPKVDEYEELSTIKKQLSQKEKIELAIQKATPIFEYTHAVNQVLDLLEIDSAFFDDAINELNNIFEKSNDSLHLLEETNIEEVLTRIEQLSALQKKFGSIEEALIYKEQKKEELNKYDNISFEKSSLEKKVKLLSSQIDSLTSILTQKRKKASKIIETRVNHYLQYLYLSNASFEVADTPLSSSGCDMVNVSLKDANLENISSGEFNRLRLSLMAVKSEYALSDSGVLFLDEIDANLSGKESGAIAKVLEQISKKYQVFAISHQAQLTSSASQHFLVEKQNGISKVYEINDSQRVDEIARMISGEHITQEAIDFARNLLK
;
A
#
# COMPACT_ATOMS: atom_id res chain seq x y z
N MET A 1 -14.75 -14.61 23.64
CA MET A 1 -14.85 -16.10 23.67
C MET A 1 -16.17 -16.54 23.05
N ILE A 2 -16.26 -17.77 22.50
CA ILE A 2 -17.54 -18.36 22.03
C ILE A 2 -18.28 -18.84 23.28
N THR A 3 -19.49 -18.35 23.51
CA THR A 3 -20.31 -18.73 24.68
C THR A 3 -21.40 -19.72 24.34
N ARG A 4 -21.94 -19.65 23.11
CA ARG A 4 -23.00 -20.53 22.63
C ARG A 4 -22.75 -20.93 21.19
N PHE A 5 -23.10 -22.16 20.82
CA PHE A 5 -23.10 -22.66 19.45
C PHE A 5 -24.35 -23.49 19.20
N TYR A 6 -24.99 -23.21 18.07
CA TYR A 6 -26.16 -23.94 17.58
C TYR A 6 -25.93 -24.44 16.15
N LEU A 7 -26.31 -25.69 15.92
CA LEU A 7 -26.18 -26.33 14.61
C LEU A 7 -27.48 -27.07 14.30
N GLN A 8 -27.99 -26.96 13.05
CA GLN A 8 -29.14 -27.68 12.57
C GLN A 8 -28.83 -28.32 11.20
N ASN A 9 -29.18 -29.63 11.13
CA ASN A 9 -29.13 -30.47 9.91
C ASN A 9 -27.75 -30.43 9.21
N TYR A 10 -26.78 -31.12 9.81
CA TYR A 10 -25.48 -31.32 9.18
C TYR A 10 -24.98 -32.77 9.35
N LEU A 11 -24.89 -33.48 8.23
CA LEU A 11 -24.48 -34.90 8.19
C LEU A 11 -25.27 -35.74 9.18
N SER A 12 -24.60 -36.29 10.22
CA SER A 12 -25.23 -37.10 11.26
C SER A 12 -25.83 -36.29 12.43
N PHE A 13 -25.67 -34.96 12.42
CA PHE A 13 -26.24 -34.07 13.43
C PHE A 13 -27.58 -33.50 12.94
N GLU A 14 -28.66 -33.77 13.67
CA GLU A 14 -29.99 -33.18 13.40
C GLU A 14 -30.05 -31.77 14.05
N GLU A 15 -29.83 -31.73 15.36
CA GLU A 15 -29.82 -30.50 16.15
C GLU A 15 -28.82 -30.64 17.29
N VAL A 16 -28.01 -29.59 17.48
CA VAL A 16 -27.01 -29.49 18.56
C VAL A 16 -27.03 -28.09 19.10
N GLU A 17 -27.13 -27.95 20.43
CA GLU A 17 -26.95 -26.71 21.14
C GLU A 17 -25.94 -26.92 22.27
N LEU A 18 -24.88 -26.07 22.31
CA LEU A 18 -23.80 -26.20 23.25
C LEU A 18 -23.49 -24.83 23.88
N GLU A 19 -23.26 -24.84 25.18
CA GLU A 19 -22.76 -23.69 25.92
C GLU A 19 -21.31 -23.93 26.28
N PHE A 20 -20.45 -22.95 26.04
CA PHE A 20 -19.01 -23.05 26.26
C PHE A 20 -18.53 -22.11 27.36
N LYS A 21 -17.62 -22.60 28.17
CA LYS A 21 -16.94 -21.86 29.22
C LYS A 21 -15.52 -21.46 28.78
N LYS A 22 -14.88 -20.57 29.50
CA LYS A 22 -13.46 -20.28 29.33
C LYS A 22 -12.63 -21.48 29.76
N GLY A 23 -11.47 -21.69 29.10
CA GLY A 23 -10.53 -22.74 29.46
C GLY A 23 -10.30 -23.75 28.35
N LEU A 24 -9.89 -24.96 28.73
CA LEU A 24 -9.67 -26.07 27.81
C LEU A 24 -10.95 -26.89 27.66
N ILE A 25 -11.51 -26.88 26.48
CA ILE A 25 -12.72 -27.60 26.09
C ILE A 25 -12.30 -28.80 25.24
N VAL A 26 -12.64 -30.02 25.68
CA VAL A 26 -12.26 -31.24 24.97
C VAL A 26 -13.49 -31.98 24.47
N PHE A 27 -13.46 -32.40 23.22
CA PHE A 27 -14.42 -33.32 22.60
C PHE A 27 -13.81 -34.73 22.58
N SER A 28 -14.44 -35.67 23.26
CA SER A 28 -14.09 -37.10 23.24
C SER A 28 -15.18 -37.93 22.55
N GLY A 29 -14.97 -39.22 22.43
CA GLY A 29 -15.88 -40.21 21.90
C GLY A 29 -15.21 -41.16 20.92
N ILE A 30 -15.93 -42.21 20.49
CA ILE A 30 -15.39 -43.23 19.59
C ILE A 30 -15.04 -42.66 18.21
N SER A 31 -14.17 -43.35 17.48
CA SER A 31 -13.82 -42.94 16.09
C SER A 31 -15.07 -42.99 15.23
N GLY A 32 -15.31 -42.00 14.38
CA GLY A 32 -16.49 -41.89 13.52
C GLY A 32 -17.74 -41.35 14.20
N ALA A 33 -17.70 -40.97 15.49
CA ALA A 33 -18.87 -40.39 16.19
C ALA A 33 -19.26 -39.00 15.67
N GLY A 34 -18.33 -38.25 14.99
CA GLY A 34 -18.62 -36.94 14.42
C GLY A 34 -17.83 -35.77 15.05
N LYS A 35 -16.82 -36.05 15.88
CA LYS A 35 -16.01 -34.99 16.57
C LYS A 35 -15.44 -33.96 15.60
N SER A 36 -14.73 -34.40 14.54
CA SER A 36 -14.16 -33.50 13.53
C SER A 36 -15.25 -32.77 12.73
N VAL A 37 -16.40 -33.43 12.46
CA VAL A 37 -17.57 -32.80 11.80
C VAL A 37 -18.13 -31.66 12.65
N LEU A 38 -18.23 -31.85 13.98
CA LEU A 38 -18.66 -30.81 14.90
C LEU A 38 -17.69 -29.64 14.91
N MET A 39 -16.39 -29.89 15.06
CA MET A 39 -15.36 -28.85 15.04
C MET A 39 -15.34 -28.11 13.70
N GLU A 40 -15.44 -28.81 12.56
CA GLU A 40 -15.55 -28.17 11.24
C GLU A 40 -16.80 -27.31 11.11
N SER A 41 -17.91 -27.68 11.74
CA SER A 41 -19.12 -26.87 11.71
C SER A 41 -18.95 -25.57 12.48
N ILE A 42 -18.29 -25.60 13.65
CA ILE A 42 -17.94 -24.38 14.42
C ILE A 42 -17.01 -23.50 13.60
N LEU A 43 -15.93 -24.04 13.00
CA LEU A 43 -15.01 -23.30 12.16
C LEU A 43 -15.67 -22.74 10.88
N SER A 44 -16.68 -23.43 10.37
CA SER A 44 -17.43 -22.99 9.19
C SER A 44 -18.29 -21.76 9.46
N LEU A 45 -18.76 -21.58 10.69
CA LEU A 45 -19.48 -20.38 11.12
C LEU A 45 -18.63 -19.11 10.93
N PHE A 46 -17.32 -19.26 11.07
CA PHE A 46 -16.30 -18.19 10.94
C PHE A 46 -15.62 -18.16 9.57
N GLY A 47 -16.12 -18.94 8.60
CA GLY A 47 -15.60 -18.96 7.24
C GLY A 47 -14.27 -19.70 7.05
N ILE A 48 -13.72 -20.34 8.09
CA ILE A 48 -12.42 -21.06 8.08
C ILE A 48 -12.54 -22.42 7.39
N LYS A 49 -13.67 -23.11 7.60
CA LYS A 49 -14.00 -24.38 6.96
C LYS A 49 -15.33 -24.25 6.18
N ASP A 50 -15.72 -25.30 5.46
CA ASP A 50 -16.96 -25.32 4.69
C ASP A 50 -17.84 -26.50 5.14
N ALA A 51 -18.73 -26.25 6.12
CA ALA A 51 -19.79 -27.17 6.50
C ALA A 51 -21.11 -26.73 5.84
N LYS A 52 -21.81 -27.66 5.18
CA LYS A 52 -23.11 -27.41 4.52
C LYS A 52 -24.29 -27.66 5.46
N ALA A 53 -24.20 -27.17 6.70
CA ALA A 53 -25.28 -27.22 7.67
C ALA A 53 -26.41 -26.28 7.26
N ALA A 54 -27.67 -26.66 7.49
CA ALA A 54 -28.81 -25.81 7.15
C ALA A 54 -28.77 -24.47 7.89
N LEU A 55 -28.39 -24.50 9.19
CA LEU A 55 -28.20 -23.34 10.04
C LEU A 55 -27.04 -23.59 10.99
N LEU A 56 -26.16 -22.60 11.10
CA LEU A 56 -25.16 -22.44 12.16
C LEU A 56 -25.35 -21.08 12.81
N GLU A 57 -25.31 -21.03 14.13
CA GLU A 57 -25.35 -19.78 14.89
C GLU A 57 -24.39 -19.88 16.08
N GLY A 58 -23.71 -18.81 16.39
CA GLY A 58 -22.79 -18.76 17.54
C GLY A 58 -22.73 -17.36 18.12
N VAL A 59 -22.63 -17.33 19.44
CA VAL A 59 -22.54 -16.11 20.23
C VAL A 59 -21.13 -15.98 20.75
N ILE A 60 -20.56 -14.78 20.58
CA ILE A 60 -19.21 -14.42 21.03
C ILE A 60 -19.32 -13.24 21.98
N GLU A 61 -18.75 -13.39 23.14
CA GLU A 61 -18.55 -12.31 24.09
C GLU A 61 -17.08 -11.84 24.09
N ASN A 62 -16.88 -10.55 24.33
CA ASN A 62 -15.55 -9.92 24.45
C ASN A 62 -14.66 -10.27 23.25
N ILE A 63 -15.02 -9.80 22.05
CA ILE A 63 -14.27 -10.07 20.81
C ILE A 63 -12.86 -9.48 20.86
N GLY A 64 -12.63 -8.43 21.68
CA GLY A 64 -11.32 -7.86 21.98
C GLY A 64 -10.91 -6.70 21.06
N PHE A 65 -11.72 -6.35 20.07
CA PHE A 65 -11.50 -5.23 19.15
C PHE A 65 -12.83 -4.70 18.63
N ASP A 66 -12.85 -3.45 18.21
CA ASP A 66 -14.03 -2.81 17.65
C ASP A 66 -14.17 -3.13 16.16
N ILE A 67 -15.41 -3.33 15.69
CA ILE A 67 -15.72 -3.56 14.28
C ILE A 67 -16.57 -2.38 13.80
N GLU A 68 -15.89 -1.28 13.40
CA GLU A 68 -16.52 -0.01 13.04
C GLU A 68 -17.55 -0.15 11.90
N GLU A 69 -17.28 -0.99 10.90
CA GLU A 69 -18.19 -1.23 9.76
C GLU A 69 -19.57 -1.74 10.19
N PHE A 70 -19.67 -2.40 11.35
CA PHE A 70 -20.89 -3.02 11.89
C PHE A 70 -21.38 -2.35 13.19
N ASP A 71 -20.76 -1.26 13.61
CA ASP A 71 -21.07 -0.54 14.87
C ASP A 71 -21.05 -1.48 16.10
N ILE A 72 -19.99 -2.32 16.18
CA ILE A 72 -19.79 -3.32 17.24
C ILE A 72 -18.56 -2.91 18.06
N SER A 73 -18.77 -2.74 19.37
CA SER A 73 -17.70 -2.52 20.33
C SER A 73 -17.05 -3.84 20.79
N SER A 74 -15.80 -3.77 21.19
CA SER A 74 -15.00 -4.91 21.71
C SER A 74 -15.63 -5.66 22.89
N LYS A 75 -16.55 -5.03 23.61
CA LYS A 75 -17.26 -5.60 24.78
C LYS A 75 -18.66 -6.13 24.46
N ASP A 76 -19.15 -5.90 23.26
CA ASP A 76 -20.48 -6.31 22.87
C ASP A 76 -20.57 -7.83 22.69
N GLU A 77 -21.77 -8.34 22.89
CA GLU A 77 -22.13 -9.69 22.46
C GLU A 77 -22.40 -9.68 20.95
N VAL A 78 -21.74 -10.58 20.24
CA VAL A 78 -21.78 -10.63 18.78
C VAL A 78 -22.32 -11.97 18.31
N VAL A 79 -23.37 -11.93 17.49
CA VAL A 79 -24.01 -13.14 16.95
C VAL A 79 -23.54 -13.36 15.50
N PHE A 80 -22.81 -14.46 15.29
CA PHE A 80 -22.46 -14.97 13.97
C PHE A 80 -23.49 -16.00 13.54
N LYS A 81 -23.93 -15.91 12.27
CA LYS A 81 -24.91 -16.83 11.72
C LYS A 81 -24.56 -17.19 10.27
N LYS A 82 -24.70 -18.49 9.95
CA LYS A 82 -24.56 -19.01 8.60
C LYS A 82 -25.82 -19.80 8.23
N ILE A 83 -26.41 -19.49 7.08
CA ILE A 83 -27.57 -20.19 6.54
C ILE A 83 -27.18 -20.79 5.19
N GLN A 84 -27.38 -22.09 5.03
CA GLN A 84 -27.19 -22.80 3.78
C GLN A 84 -28.55 -23.06 3.10
N LYS A 85 -28.73 -22.46 1.93
CA LYS A 85 -29.76 -22.82 0.95
C LYS A 85 -29.06 -23.26 -0.34
N ASP A 86 -29.36 -22.66 -1.46
CA ASP A 86 -28.61 -22.88 -2.72
C ASP A 86 -27.17 -22.36 -2.60
N LYS A 87 -26.97 -21.25 -1.86
CA LYS A 87 -25.68 -20.66 -1.53
C LYS A 87 -25.59 -20.37 -0.03
N SER A 88 -24.38 -20.40 0.51
CA SER A 88 -24.12 -19.98 1.89
C SER A 88 -24.29 -18.46 2.03
N ARG A 89 -25.02 -18.05 3.06
CA ARG A 89 -25.18 -16.65 3.47
C ARG A 89 -24.67 -16.48 4.88
N TYR A 90 -23.90 -15.42 5.11
CA TYR A 90 -23.30 -15.13 6.40
C TYR A 90 -23.87 -13.85 6.96
N PHE A 91 -24.06 -13.81 8.28
CA PHE A 91 -24.64 -12.67 8.98
C PHE A 91 -23.84 -12.40 10.25
N LEU A 92 -23.70 -11.13 10.58
CA LEU A 92 -23.14 -10.59 11.83
C LEU A 92 -24.20 -9.67 12.42
N ASN A 93 -24.69 -9.98 13.63
CA ASN A 93 -25.82 -9.27 14.26
C ASN A 93 -26.99 -9.00 13.28
N ASN A 94 -27.38 -10.02 12.50
CA ASN A 94 -28.40 -9.98 11.45
C ASN A 94 -28.07 -9.14 10.20
N GLN A 95 -26.90 -8.50 10.13
CA GLN A 95 -26.42 -7.82 8.92
C GLN A 95 -25.69 -8.82 8.02
N THR A 96 -25.96 -8.78 6.72
CA THR A 96 -25.32 -9.68 5.75
C THR A 96 -23.90 -9.25 5.43
N LEU A 97 -22.96 -10.21 5.43
CA LEU A 97 -21.57 -9.96 5.05
C LEU A 97 -21.06 -10.99 4.05
N SER A 98 -19.98 -10.63 3.35
CA SER A 98 -19.28 -11.54 2.45
C SER A 98 -18.47 -12.59 3.23
N LYS A 99 -18.18 -13.76 2.62
CA LYS A 99 -17.28 -14.75 3.23
C LYS A 99 -15.89 -14.16 3.49
N LYS A 100 -15.42 -13.26 2.62
CA LYS A 100 -14.12 -12.60 2.79
C LYS A 100 -14.11 -11.67 3.99
N SER A 101 -15.09 -10.77 4.11
CA SER A 101 -15.20 -9.87 5.29
C SER A 101 -15.34 -10.68 6.59
N LEU A 102 -16.09 -11.79 6.55
CA LEU A 102 -16.18 -12.71 7.69
C LEU A 102 -14.81 -13.29 8.08
N GLN A 103 -14.03 -13.74 7.09
CA GLN A 103 -12.69 -14.29 7.34
C GLN A 103 -11.74 -13.22 7.87
N ASP A 104 -11.78 -12.00 7.31
CA ASP A 104 -10.96 -10.86 7.75
C ASP A 104 -11.26 -10.47 9.22
N ILE A 105 -12.53 -10.54 9.64
CA ILE A 105 -12.91 -10.34 11.04
C ILE A 105 -12.45 -11.51 11.90
N SER A 106 -12.74 -12.74 11.49
CA SER A 106 -12.56 -13.96 12.30
C SER A 106 -11.07 -14.25 12.58
N GLN A 107 -10.17 -13.96 11.65
CA GLN A 107 -8.73 -14.19 11.83
C GLN A 107 -8.11 -13.37 12.96
N ASN A 108 -8.77 -12.30 13.42
CA ASN A 108 -8.29 -11.47 14.52
C ASN A 108 -8.49 -12.12 15.89
N PHE A 109 -9.44 -13.06 16.03
CA PHE A 109 -9.74 -13.70 17.32
C PHE A 109 -9.82 -15.22 17.27
N ILE A 110 -9.88 -15.85 16.08
CA ILE A 110 -9.90 -17.31 15.94
C ILE A 110 -8.61 -17.79 15.27
N ARG A 111 -7.99 -18.78 15.87
CA ARG A 111 -6.87 -19.54 15.33
C ARG A 111 -7.25 -21.01 15.21
N TYR A 112 -7.11 -21.55 14.01
CA TYR A 112 -7.25 -22.98 13.75
C TYR A 112 -5.89 -23.57 13.41
N ILE A 113 -5.43 -24.49 14.23
CA ILE A 113 -4.14 -25.15 14.11
C ILE A 113 -4.35 -26.57 13.65
N HIS A 114 -3.79 -26.92 12.53
CA HIS A 114 -3.70 -28.27 12.02
C HIS A 114 -2.24 -28.67 11.75
N ILE A 115 -1.98 -29.97 11.58
CA ILE A 115 -0.60 -30.53 11.49
C ILE A 115 0.27 -29.87 10.40
N LYS A 116 -0.33 -29.37 9.32
CA LYS A 116 0.40 -28.80 8.17
C LYS A 116 0.52 -27.27 8.19
N ASP A 117 0.06 -26.62 9.26
CA ASP A 117 0.10 -25.15 9.35
C ASP A 117 1.44 -24.68 9.89
N ASN A 118 2.18 -23.91 9.10
CA ASN A 118 3.49 -23.34 9.45
C ASN A 118 3.39 -21.84 9.78
N SER A 119 2.21 -21.25 9.82
CA SER A 119 2.02 -19.81 9.98
C SER A 119 2.63 -19.25 11.27
N ASP A 120 2.63 -20.02 12.35
CA ASP A 120 3.19 -19.59 13.64
C ASP A 120 4.70 -19.29 13.59
N PHE A 121 5.40 -19.90 12.64
CA PHE A 121 6.84 -19.68 12.39
C PHE A 121 7.11 -18.75 11.21
N SER A 122 6.10 -18.07 10.67
CA SER A 122 6.34 -16.98 9.73
C SER A 122 7.12 -15.86 10.42
N ASN A 123 7.97 -15.16 9.65
CA ASN A 123 8.78 -14.08 10.19
C ASN A 123 7.92 -13.02 10.92
N GLU A 124 6.77 -12.68 10.35
CA GLU A 124 5.85 -11.72 10.92
C GLU A 124 5.35 -12.17 12.31
N ASN A 125 4.93 -13.43 12.46
CA ASN A 125 4.47 -13.97 13.74
C ASN A 125 5.61 -14.09 14.76
N LEU A 126 6.81 -14.48 14.35
CA LEU A 126 7.97 -14.56 15.23
C LEU A 126 8.41 -13.19 15.72
N LEU A 127 8.48 -12.19 14.82
CA LEU A 127 8.75 -10.80 15.21
C LEU A 127 7.67 -10.27 16.14
N GLN A 128 6.41 -10.62 15.93
CA GLN A 128 5.32 -10.21 16.82
C GLN A 128 5.51 -10.76 18.24
N VAL A 129 5.99 -12.01 18.39
CA VAL A 129 6.29 -12.60 19.72
C VAL A 129 7.42 -11.83 20.41
N LEU A 130 8.50 -11.49 19.68
CA LEU A 130 9.58 -10.68 20.22
C LEU A 130 9.08 -9.28 20.63
N ASP A 131 8.32 -8.64 19.77
CA ASP A 131 7.81 -7.28 19.98
C ASP A 131 6.83 -7.23 21.17
N PHE A 132 6.00 -8.25 21.37
CA PHE A 132 5.15 -8.37 22.55
C PHE A 132 5.97 -8.50 23.85
N SER A 133 7.07 -9.22 23.83
CA SER A 133 7.95 -9.33 24.98
C SER A 133 8.67 -8.02 25.33
N LEU A 134 8.65 -7.05 24.43
CA LEU A 134 9.23 -5.71 24.56
C LEU A 134 8.16 -4.62 24.79
N SER A 135 6.90 -4.99 25.06
CA SER A 135 5.79 -4.03 25.23
C SER A 135 6.02 -3.03 26.38
N ASP A 136 6.78 -3.40 27.39
CA ASP A 136 7.12 -2.55 28.53
C ASP A 136 8.41 -1.74 28.32
N ASP A 137 9.16 -1.98 27.24
CA ASP A 137 10.36 -1.23 26.90
C ASP A 137 9.97 0.04 26.12
N MET A 138 9.87 1.16 26.82
CA MET A 138 9.44 2.45 26.24
C MET A 138 10.31 2.91 25.09
N GLU A 139 11.62 2.61 25.10
CA GLU A 139 12.53 2.95 24.01
C GLU A 139 12.20 2.15 22.75
N PHE A 140 11.90 0.86 22.89
CA PHE A 140 11.49 0.01 21.78
C PHE A 140 10.14 0.43 21.21
N VAL A 141 9.15 0.68 22.07
CA VAL A 141 7.80 1.08 21.65
C VAL A 141 7.86 2.39 20.85
N SER A 142 8.53 3.41 21.40
CA SER A 142 8.70 4.70 20.71
C SER A 142 9.44 4.57 19.38
N ALA A 143 10.54 3.80 19.35
CA ALA A 143 11.30 3.58 18.11
C ALA A 143 10.47 2.84 17.04
N LYS A 144 9.62 1.88 17.45
CA LYS A 144 8.74 1.14 16.54
C LYS A 144 7.64 2.01 15.95
N GLU A 145 7.02 2.86 16.75
CA GLU A 145 6.00 3.82 16.28
C GLU A 145 6.59 4.83 15.30
N GLU A 146 7.75 5.40 15.66
CA GLU A 146 8.46 6.33 14.80
C GLU A 146 8.91 5.65 13.50
N PHE A 147 9.46 4.44 13.56
CA PHE A 147 9.81 3.64 12.39
C PHE A 147 8.61 3.44 11.47
N THR A 148 7.47 3.02 12.02
CA THR A 148 6.26 2.77 11.23
C THR A 148 5.80 4.01 10.48
N THR A 149 5.84 5.16 11.13
CA THR A 149 5.47 6.45 10.54
C THR A 149 6.43 6.86 9.44
N LYS A 150 7.75 6.81 9.71
CA LYS A 150 8.78 7.18 8.73
C LYS A 150 8.88 6.21 7.55
N PHE A 151 8.64 4.93 7.77
CA PHE A 151 8.61 3.93 6.69
C PHE A 151 7.46 4.19 5.71
N LYS A 152 6.28 4.52 6.22
CA LYS A 152 5.14 4.93 5.37
C LYS A 152 5.48 6.19 4.56
N GLU A 153 6.09 7.19 5.22
CA GLU A 153 6.51 8.42 4.56
C GLU A 153 7.58 8.16 3.49
N LEU A 154 8.58 7.33 3.79
CA LEU A 154 9.62 6.93 2.82
C LEU A 154 9.01 6.26 1.59
N THR A 155 8.13 5.29 1.79
CA THR A 155 7.48 4.54 0.70
C THR A 155 6.64 5.47 -0.19
N HIS A 156 5.91 6.40 0.41
CA HIS A 156 5.16 7.41 -0.31
C HIS A 156 6.09 8.33 -1.12
N THR A 157 7.10 8.90 -0.47
CA THR A 157 8.07 9.80 -1.11
C THR A 157 8.85 9.11 -2.24
N GLN A 158 9.22 7.84 -2.08
CA GLN A 158 9.86 7.05 -3.15
C GLN A 158 8.94 6.81 -4.34
N THR A 159 7.65 6.64 -4.10
CA THR A 159 6.65 6.46 -5.16
C THR A 159 6.47 7.75 -5.95
N GLU A 160 6.39 8.90 -5.28
CA GLU A 160 6.35 10.22 -5.91
C GLU A 160 7.61 10.50 -6.72
N LEU A 161 8.79 10.23 -6.14
CA LEU A 161 10.07 10.40 -6.82
C LEU A 161 10.17 9.53 -8.09
N LYS A 162 9.74 8.27 -8.03
CA LYS A 162 9.72 7.39 -9.21
C LYS A 162 8.85 7.94 -10.32
N LYS A 163 7.69 8.52 -9.99
CA LYS A 163 6.80 9.15 -10.96
C LYS A 163 7.46 10.35 -11.63
N LEU A 164 8.08 11.24 -10.84
CA LEU A 164 8.79 12.40 -11.35
C LEU A 164 10.00 12.03 -12.24
N ILE A 165 10.75 10.98 -11.90
CA ILE A 165 11.88 10.49 -12.73
C ILE A 165 11.38 9.99 -14.10
N LEU A 166 10.23 9.33 -14.15
CA LEU A 166 9.62 8.90 -15.42
C LEU A 166 9.18 10.08 -16.27
N ASP A 167 8.59 11.09 -15.65
CA ASP A 167 8.16 12.33 -16.31
C ASP A 167 9.38 13.12 -16.82
N GLU A 168 10.44 13.23 -16.03
CA GLU A 168 11.67 13.98 -16.38
C GLU A 168 12.40 13.42 -17.60
N LYS A 169 12.45 12.10 -17.80
CA LYS A 169 13.11 11.50 -18.96
C LYS A 169 12.53 11.95 -20.30
N ASN A 170 11.24 12.28 -20.33
CA ASN A 170 10.56 12.81 -21.50
C ASN A 170 10.69 14.33 -21.62
N ILE A 171 11.05 15.00 -20.53
CA ILE A 171 11.10 16.47 -20.42
C ILE A 171 12.47 17.03 -20.85
N GLU A 172 13.57 16.30 -20.66
CA GLU A 172 14.91 16.81 -20.98
C GLU A 172 15.09 17.15 -22.46
N GLU A 173 14.64 16.26 -23.37
CA GLU A 173 14.63 16.51 -24.81
C GLU A 173 13.71 17.68 -25.18
N LEU A 174 12.56 17.80 -24.51
CA LEU A 174 11.61 18.91 -24.71
C LEU A 174 12.18 20.24 -24.23
N LYS A 175 12.91 20.28 -23.12
CA LYS A 175 13.58 21.48 -22.61
C LYS A 175 14.60 22.02 -23.60
N GLU A 176 15.47 21.18 -24.15
CA GLU A 176 16.46 21.56 -25.14
C GLU A 176 15.81 22.12 -26.41
N PHE A 177 14.77 21.46 -26.88
CA PHE A 177 14.00 21.92 -28.04
C PHE A 177 13.34 23.28 -27.80
N ILE A 178 12.67 23.44 -26.65
CA ILE A 178 12.01 24.70 -26.27
C ILE A 178 13.03 25.83 -26.11
N ALA A 179 14.14 25.58 -25.43
CA ALA A 179 15.20 26.56 -25.25
C ALA A 179 15.78 27.01 -26.61
N TYR A 180 15.98 26.08 -27.54
CA TYR A 180 16.41 26.39 -28.92
C TYR A 180 15.39 27.26 -29.67
N GLU A 181 14.10 26.97 -29.56
CA GLU A 181 13.04 27.75 -30.20
C GLU A 181 12.94 29.17 -29.63
N ILE A 182 13.00 29.30 -28.31
CA ILE A 182 13.05 30.63 -27.64
C ILE A 182 14.27 31.42 -28.13
N LYS A 183 15.45 30.77 -28.11
CA LYS A 183 16.69 31.42 -28.56
C LYS A 183 16.63 31.92 -29.99
N LYS A 184 16.05 31.18 -30.90
CA LYS A 184 15.83 31.63 -32.32
C LYS A 184 15.02 32.91 -32.41
N ILE A 185 14.00 33.07 -31.60
CA ILE A 185 13.19 34.28 -31.58
C ILE A 185 13.95 35.42 -30.90
N ASP A 186 14.65 35.13 -29.82
CA ASP A 186 15.46 36.11 -29.07
C ASP A 186 16.64 36.63 -29.89
N ASP A 187 17.36 35.79 -30.63
CA ASP A 187 18.45 36.16 -31.52
C ASP A 187 17.98 37.13 -32.59
N ILE A 188 16.77 37.05 -33.06
CA ILE A 188 16.17 37.99 -34.00
C ILE A 188 15.62 39.22 -33.29
N SER A 189 15.17 39.09 -32.02
CA SER A 189 14.60 40.19 -31.24
C SER A 189 13.57 41.04 -32.01
N PRO A 190 12.50 40.43 -32.60
CA PRO A 190 11.57 41.16 -33.43
C PRO A 190 10.71 42.13 -32.61
N LYS A 191 10.36 43.29 -33.26
CA LYS A 191 9.40 44.25 -32.70
C LYS A 191 8.10 44.19 -33.48
N VAL A 192 6.99 44.47 -32.81
CA VAL A 192 5.68 44.61 -33.44
C VAL A 192 5.75 45.76 -34.45
N ASP A 193 5.15 45.59 -35.61
CA ASP A 193 5.12 46.56 -36.74
C ASP A 193 6.46 46.75 -37.44
N GLU A 194 7.61 46.26 -36.94
CA GLU A 194 8.94 46.42 -37.57
C GLU A 194 9.00 45.95 -39.01
N TYR A 195 8.30 44.84 -39.33
CA TYR A 195 8.26 44.33 -40.71
C TYR A 195 7.55 45.27 -41.67
N GLU A 196 6.45 45.91 -41.26
CA GLU A 196 5.69 46.86 -42.08
C GLU A 196 6.46 48.15 -42.29
N GLU A 197 7.11 48.66 -41.24
CA GLU A 197 8.01 49.83 -41.32
C GLU A 197 9.15 49.60 -42.31
N LEU A 198 9.88 48.50 -42.20
CA LEU A 198 10.99 48.14 -43.08
C LEU A 198 10.51 47.82 -44.50
N SER A 199 9.33 47.23 -44.69
CA SER A 199 8.75 47.01 -46.02
C SER A 199 8.40 48.31 -46.70
N THR A 200 7.95 49.32 -45.95
CA THR A 200 7.69 50.65 -46.48
C THR A 200 8.97 51.34 -46.89
N ILE A 201 10.04 51.29 -46.07
CA ILE A 201 11.36 51.81 -46.41
C ILE A 201 11.92 51.12 -47.67
N LYS A 202 11.85 49.78 -47.77
CA LYS A 202 12.23 49.01 -48.95
C LYS A 202 11.52 49.51 -50.22
N LYS A 203 10.21 49.76 -50.12
CA LYS A 203 9.41 50.27 -51.24
C LYS A 203 9.88 51.67 -51.65
N GLN A 204 10.12 52.56 -50.71
CA GLN A 204 10.65 53.90 -50.95
C GLN A 204 12.05 53.84 -51.59
N LEU A 205 12.98 53.04 -51.07
CA LEU A 205 14.29 52.82 -51.65
C LEU A 205 14.24 52.28 -53.08
N SER A 206 13.34 51.33 -53.36
CA SER A 206 13.18 50.79 -54.76
C SER A 206 12.63 51.77 -55.77
N GLN A 207 12.01 52.86 -55.29
CA GLN A 207 11.48 53.91 -56.16
C GLN A 207 12.44 55.10 -56.30
N LYS A 208 13.45 55.20 -55.38
CA LYS A 208 14.40 56.32 -55.28
C LYS A 208 15.03 56.63 -56.64
N GLU A 209 15.75 55.66 -57.24
CA GLU A 209 16.44 55.87 -58.51
C GLU A 209 15.46 56.32 -59.65
N LYS A 210 14.24 55.79 -59.67
CA LYS A 210 13.22 56.18 -60.68
C LYS A 210 12.76 57.61 -60.45
N ILE A 211 12.56 58.00 -59.17
CA ILE A 211 12.14 59.36 -58.83
C ILE A 211 13.25 60.35 -59.09
N GLU A 212 14.49 60.06 -58.70
CA GLU A 212 15.69 60.88 -58.97
C GLU A 212 15.87 61.10 -60.49
N LEU A 213 15.83 60.05 -61.30
CA LEU A 213 15.90 60.14 -62.77
C LEU A 213 14.75 60.94 -63.39
N ALA A 214 13.55 60.82 -62.78
CA ALA A 214 12.40 61.57 -63.29
C ALA A 214 12.47 63.05 -62.93
N ILE A 215 12.93 63.37 -61.68
CA ILE A 215 13.17 64.76 -61.27
C ILE A 215 14.26 65.38 -62.15
N GLN A 216 15.43 64.67 -62.30
CA GLN A 216 16.53 65.14 -63.16
C GLN A 216 16.08 65.46 -64.58
N LYS A 217 15.21 64.67 -65.19
CA LYS A 217 14.63 64.91 -66.55
C LYS A 217 13.64 66.05 -66.52
N ALA A 218 12.93 66.34 -65.45
CA ALA A 218 11.95 67.42 -65.39
C ALA A 218 12.57 68.76 -64.93
N THR A 219 13.66 68.74 -64.20
CA THR A 219 14.36 69.95 -63.69
C THR A 219 14.65 71.02 -64.76
N PRO A 220 14.99 70.68 -66.05
CA PRO A 220 15.20 71.69 -67.07
C PRO A 220 13.97 72.60 -67.36
N ILE A 221 12.78 72.22 -66.86
CA ILE A 221 11.57 73.10 -67.02
C ILE A 221 11.81 74.43 -66.29
N PHE A 222 12.54 74.51 -65.25
CA PHE A 222 12.83 75.69 -64.45
C PHE A 222 13.81 76.64 -65.24
N GLU A 223 14.65 76.14 -66.14
CA GLU A 223 15.55 76.93 -66.97
C GLU A 223 14.79 77.73 -68.02
N TYR A 224 13.62 77.20 -68.46
CA TYR A 224 12.80 77.86 -69.47
C TYR A 224 11.77 78.82 -68.90
N THR A 225 11.62 78.91 -67.53
CA THR A 225 10.64 79.77 -66.88
C THR A 225 10.70 81.22 -67.36
N HIS A 226 11.91 81.77 -67.40
CA HIS A 226 12.15 83.10 -67.82
C HIS A 226 11.75 83.36 -69.34
N ALA A 227 12.03 82.39 -70.17
CA ALA A 227 11.70 82.48 -71.57
C ALA A 227 10.16 82.43 -71.82
N VAL A 228 9.43 81.59 -71.04
CA VAL A 228 7.97 81.49 -71.06
C VAL A 228 7.35 82.80 -70.56
N ASN A 229 7.84 83.35 -69.43
CA ASN A 229 7.35 84.61 -68.85
C ASN A 229 7.58 85.78 -69.89
N GLN A 230 8.68 85.84 -70.56
CA GLN A 230 8.98 86.84 -71.60
C GLN A 230 7.96 86.75 -72.72
N VAL A 231 7.52 85.55 -73.16
CA VAL A 231 6.48 85.39 -74.17
C VAL A 231 5.11 85.83 -73.59
N LEU A 232 4.76 85.49 -72.35
CA LEU A 232 3.51 85.90 -71.74
C LEU A 232 3.44 87.41 -71.62
N ASP A 233 4.52 88.07 -71.19
CA ASP A 233 4.63 89.53 -71.13
C ASP A 233 4.42 90.19 -72.53
N LEU A 234 5.04 89.68 -73.59
CA LEU A 234 4.87 90.15 -74.95
C LEU A 234 3.42 89.96 -75.48
N LEU A 235 2.68 88.99 -74.95
CA LEU A 235 1.28 88.69 -75.26
C LEU A 235 0.29 89.46 -74.35
N GLU A 236 0.81 90.27 -73.41
CA GLU A 236 0.03 90.98 -72.37
C GLU A 236 -0.88 90.00 -71.53
N ILE A 237 -0.37 88.79 -71.28
CA ILE A 237 -1.06 87.77 -70.51
C ILE A 237 -0.39 87.76 -69.08
N ASP A 238 -1.25 87.75 -68.03
CA ASP A 238 -0.76 87.65 -66.66
C ASP A 238 -0.05 86.33 -66.43
N SER A 239 1.21 86.36 -65.99
CA SER A 239 2.10 85.18 -65.74
C SER A 239 1.90 84.59 -64.36
N ALA A 240 1.10 85.17 -63.49
CA ALA A 240 0.97 84.75 -62.06
C ALA A 240 0.60 83.28 -61.94
N PHE A 241 -0.29 82.75 -62.78
CA PHE A 241 -0.69 81.34 -62.75
C PHE A 241 0.49 80.38 -63.09
N PHE A 242 1.36 80.80 -64.00
CA PHE A 242 2.51 80.01 -64.39
C PHE A 242 3.63 80.05 -63.30
N ASP A 243 3.86 81.23 -62.77
CA ASP A 243 4.82 81.39 -61.67
C ASP A 243 4.43 80.59 -60.40
N ASP A 244 3.12 80.65 -60.05
CA ASP A 244 2.55 79.84 -58.95
C ASP A 244 2.70 78.32 -59.22
N ALA A 245 2.43 77.88 -60.42
CA ALA A 245 2.58 76.46 -60.79
C ALA A 245 4.07 75.98 -60.73
N ILE A 246 4.98 76.85 -61.26
CA ILE A 246 6.43 76.54 -61.20
C ILE A 246 6.97 76.54 -59.81
N ASN A 247 6.56 77.46 -58.96
CA ASN A 247 6.95 77.54 -57.58
C ASN A 247 6.44 76.30 -56.86
N GLU A 248 5.23 75.89 -57.04
CA GLU A 248 4.65 74.65 -56.38
C GLU A 248 5.39 73.40 -56.87
N LEU A 249 5.72 73.27 -58.15
CA LEU A 249 6.55 72.22 -58.72
C LEU A 249 7.92 72.17 -58.13
N ASN A 250 8.59 73.34 -57.96
CA ASN A 250 9.91 73.41 -57.30
C ASN A 250 9.84 72.96 -55.83
N ASN A 251 8.79 73.41 -55.11
CA ASN A 251 8.57 72.98 -53.73
C ASN A 251 8.37 71.46 -53.59
N ILE A 252 7.65 70.87 -54.55
CA ILE A 252 7.40 69.40 -54.58
C ILE A 252 8.71 68.68 -54.86
N PHE A 253 9.56 69.15 -55.80
CA PHE A 253 10.83 68.50 -56.10
C PHE A 253 11.84 68.66 -55.02
N GLU A 254 11.96 69.83 -54.33
CA GLU A 254 12.81 70.04 -53.19
C GLU A 254 12.41 69.14 -52.02
N LYS A 255 11.11 69.08 -51.64
CA LYS A 255 10.63 68.19 -50.60
C LYS A 255 10.90 66.73 -50.94
N SER A 256 10.74 66.30 -52.16
CA SER A 256 11.06 64.95 -52.60
C SER A 256 12.57 64.65 -52.47
N ASN A 257 13.42 65.56 -52.91
CA ASN A 257 14.88 65.41 -52.79
C ASN A 257 15.32 65.32 -51.35
N ASP A 258 14.79 66.16 -50.44
CA ASP A 258 15.10 66.11 -49.03
C ASP A 258 14.72 64.74 -48.42
N SER A 259 13.50 64.23 -48.81
CA SER A 259 13.08 62.89 -48.34
C SER A 259 13.93 61.74 -48.89
N LEU A 260 14.45 61.87 -50.10
CA LEU A 260 15.36 60.90 -50.72
C LEU A 260 16.75 60.95 -50.18
N HIS A 261 17.27 62.13 -49.76
CA HIS A 261 18.53 62.27 -49.04
C HIS A 261 18.51 61.62 -47.65
N LEU A 262 17.39 61.71 -46.91
CA LEU A 262 17.27 61.01 -45.62
C LEU A 262 17.39 59.48 -45.79
N LEU A 263 17.04 58.94 -46.99
CA LEU A 263 17.19 57.49 -47.26
C LEU A 263 18.63 57.10 -47.67
N GLU A 264 19.54 58.04 -47.97
CA GLU A 264 20.95 57.75 -48.33
C GLU A 264 21.78 57.20 -47.18
N GLU A 265 21.42 57.57 -45.94
CA GLU A 265 22.08 57.03 -44.75
C GLU A 265 21.63 55.62 -44.38
N THR A 266 20.54 55.10 -45.04
CA THR A 266 20.00 53.77 -44.72
C THR A 266 20.75 52.69 -45.52
N ASN A 267 21.39 51.76 -44.78
CA ASN A 267 22.06 50.61 -45.39
C ASN A 267 21.02 49.61 -45.94
N ILE A 268 20.88 49.56 -47.26
CA ILE A 268 19.92 48.72 -47.96
C ILE A 268 20.13 47.19 -47.60
N GLU A 269 21.37 46.74 -47.51
CA GLU A 269 21.72 45.36 -47.22
C GLU A 269 21.25 44.96 -45.82
N GLU A 270 21.40 45.84 -44.83
CA GLU A 270 20.89 45.62 -43.48
C GLU A 270 19.38 45.56 -43.44
N VAL A 271 18.65 46.45 -44.15
CA VAL A 271 17.21 46.45 -44.23
C VAL A 271 16.70 45.15 -44.86
N LEU A 272 17.30 44.72 -46.00
CA LEU A 272 16.93 43.48 -46.67
C LEU A 272 17.16 42.25 -45.79
N THR A 273 18.34 42.17 -45.18
CA THR A 273 18.67 41.05 -44.23
C THR A 273 17.68 41.01 -43.07
N ARG A 274 17.34 42.18 -42.52
CA ARG A 274 16.36 42.26 -41.44
C ARG A 274 14.96 41.86 -41.86
N ILE A 275 14.51 42.27 -43.03
CA ILE A 275 13.23 41.84 -43.62
C ILE A 275 13.20 40.32 -43.82
N GLU A 276 14.30 39.72 -44.30
CA GLU A 276 14.38 38.25 -44.46
C GLU A 276 14.23 37.53 -43.16
N GLN A 277 14.90 37.98 -42.09
CA GLN A 277 14.79 37.42 -40.75
C GLN A 277 13.34 37.50 -40.23
N LEU A 278 12.71 38.64 -40.31
CA LEU A 278 11.32 38.85 -39.88
C LEU A 278 10.32 38.06 -40.74
N SER A 279 10.52 38.00 -42.05
CA SER A 279 9.72 37.20 -42.94
C SER A 279 9.80 35.70 -42.65
N ALA A 280 10.99 35.21 -42.29
CA ALA A 280 11.16 33.83 -41.87
C ALA A 280 10.37 33.50 -40.57
N LEU A 281 10.31 34.46 -39.64
CA LEU A 281 9.46 34.31 -38.44
C LEU A 281 7.96 34.33 -38.78
N GLN A 282 7.52 35.29 -39.62
CA GLN A 282 6.11 35.35 -40.06
C GLN A 282 5.68 34.09 -40.80
N LYS A 283 6.53 33.55 -41.69
CA LYS A 283 6.25 32.31 -42.41
C LYS A 283 6.09 31.11 -41.48
N LYS A 284 6.84 31.09 -40.34
CA LYS A 284 6.78 29.99 -39.38
C LYS A 284 5.62 30.14 -38.38
N PHE A 285 5.36 31.34 -37.89
CA PHE A 285 4.45 31.57 -36.77
C PHE A 285 3.15 32.31 -37.15
N GLY A 286 3.00 32.78 -38.40
CA GLY A 286 1.84 33.55 -38.90
C GLY A 286 2.04 35.06 -38.83
N SER A 287 2.40 35.62 -37.68
CA SER A 287 2.77 37.02 -37.49
C SER A 287 3.91 37.20 -36.50
N ILE A 288 4.42 38.40 -36.37
CA ILE A 288 5.45 38.74 -35.33
C ILE A 288 4.82 38.67 -33.94
N GLU A 289 3.60 39.13 -33.75
CA GLU A 289 2.85 39.04 -32.51
C GLU A 289 2.68 37.58 -32.08
N GLU A 290 2.27 36.71 -33.01
CA GLU A 290 2.12 35.27 -32.74
C GLU A 290 3.44 34.62 -32.38
N ALA A 291 4.57 35.02 -32.96
CA ALA A 291 5.90 34.55 -32.60
C ALA A 291 6.28 34.96 -31.15
N LEU A 292 5.95 36.19 -30.76
CA LEU A 292 6.21 36.70 -29.42
C LEU A 292 5.30 36.01 -28.38
N ILE A 293 4.02 35.81 -28.68
CA ILE A 293 3.09 35.04 -27.82
C ILE A 293 3.57 33.61 -27.65
N TYR A 294 3.98 32.95 -28.73
CA TYR A 294 4.54 31.62 -28.71
C TYR A 294 5.80 31.55 -27.80
N LYS A 295 6.67 32.52 -27.90
CA LYS A 295 7.86 32.61 -27.07
C LYS A 295 7.50 32.68 -25.56
N GLU A 296 6.56 33.54 -25.19
CA GLU A 296 6.15 33.64 -23.77
C GLU A 296 5.47 32.35 -23.25
N GLN A 297 4.60 31.74 -24.06
CA GLN A 297 4.03 30.43 -23.74
C GLN A 297 5.12 29.37 -23.50
N LYS A 298 6.14 29.34 -24.35
CA LYS A 298 7.26 28.39 -24.23
C LYS A 298 8.17 28.70 -23.03
N LYS A 299 8.32 29.95 -22.64
CA LYS A 299 9.00 30.31 -21.40
C LYS A 299 8.25 29.83 -20.15
N GLU A 300 6.92 29.97 -20.14
CA GLU A 300 6.10 29.43 -19.04
C GLU A 300 6.20 27.90 -18.95
N GLU A 301 6.22 27.21 -20.09
CA GLU A 301 6.40 25.76 -20.17
C GLU A 301 7.78 25.36 -19.63
N LEU A 302 8.85 26.07 -20.00
CA LEU A 302 10.19 25.83 -19.49
C LEU A 302 10.29 26.02 -17.98
N ASN A 303 9.67 27.06 -17.45
CA ASN A 303 9.61 27.29 -16.00
C ASN A 303 8.88 26.16 -15.25
N LYS A 304 7.82 25.58 -15.83
CA LYS A 304 7.16 24.41 -15.23
C LYS A 304 8.11 23.21 -15.16
N TYR A 305 8.89 22.98 -16.20
CA TYR A 305 9.87 21.90 -16.24
C TYR A 305 11.05 22.11 -15.27
N ASP A 306 11.45 23.33 -15.06
CA ASP A 306 12.49 23.68 -14.05
C ASP A 306 12.00 23.44 -12.62
N ASN A 307 10.70 23.70 -12.35
CA ASN A 307 10.08 23.38 -11.07
C ASN A 307 10.08 21.86 -10.80
N ILE A 308 9.82 21.03 -11.81
CA ILE A 308 9.88 19.56 -11.67
C ILE A 308 11.27 19.08 -11.29
N SER A 309 12.32 19.63 -11.87
CA SER A 309 13.71 19.31 -11.50
C SER A 309 14.05 19.74 -10.06
N PHE A 310 13.54 20.87 -9.61
CA PHE A 310 13.68 21.32 -8.23
C PHE A 310 12.92 20.41 -7.24
N GLU A 311 11.67 20.03 -7.55
CA GLU A 311 10.88 19.10 -6.76
C GLU A 311 11.56 17.73 -6.63
N LYS A 312 12.09 17.18 -7.72
CA LYS A 312 12.89 15.95 -7.71
C LYS A 312 14.06 16.04 -6.75
N SER A 313 14.88 17.08 -6.86
CA SER A 313 16.03 17.28 -5.96
C SER A 313 15.61 17.40 -4.50
N SER A 314 14.46 18.01 -4.21
CA SER A 314 13.89 18.11 -2.87
C SER A 314 13.47 16.73 -2.35
N LEU A 315 12.76 15.93 -3.18
CA LEU A 315 12.35 14.58 -2.81
C LEU A 315 13.55 13.63 -2.62
N GLU A 316 14.59 13.73 -3.44
CA GLU A 316 15.81 12.95 -3.27
C GLU A 316 16.50 13.24 -1.92
N LYS A 317 16.58 14.50 -1.53
CA LYS A 317 17.09 14.89 -0.21
C LYS A 317 16.23 14.35 0.92
N LYS A 318 14.90 14.41 0.75
CA LYS A 318 13.94 13.88 1.73
C LYS A 318 14.07 12.36 1.86
N VAL A 319 14.17 11.61 0.76
CA VAL A 319 14.41 10.16 0.76
C VAL A 319 15.69 9.82 1.50
N LYS A 320 16.78 10.52 1.24
CA LYS A 320 18.08 10.31 1.91
C LYS A 320 17.99 10.56 3.41
N LEU A 321 17.32 11.63 3.83
CA LEU A 321 17.10 11.94 5.24
C LEU A 321 16.27 10.85 5.94
N LEU A 322 15.13 10.48 5.35
CA LEU A 322 14.25 9.43 5.89
C LEU A 322 14.97 8.09 5.98
N SER A 323 15.75 7.71 4.96
CA SER A 323 16.55 6.48 4.99
C SER A 323 17.54 6.48 6.15
N SER A 324 18.28 7.56 6.38
CA SER A 324 19.22 7.66 7.50
C SER A 324 18.54 7.57 8.87
N GLN A 325 17.34 8.15 9.01
CA GLN A 325 16.55 8.06 10.24
C GLN A 325 16.02 6.62 10.47
N ILE A 326 15.55 5.97 9.41
CA ILE A 326 15.11 4.58 9.44
C ILE A 326 16.25 3.64 9.81
N ASP A 327 17.46 3.84 9.27
CA ASP A 327 18.65 3.03 9.60
C ASP A 327 18.97 3.12 11.09
N SER A 328 18.85 4.30 11.69
CA SER A 328 19.04 4.49 13.13
C SER A 328 17.98 3.76 13.96
N LEU A 329 16.71 3.86 13.56
CA LEU A 329 15.59 3.22 14.23
C LEU A 329 15.65 1.69 14.11
N THR A 330 15.96 1.16 12.93
CA THR A 330 16.11 -0.29 12.71
C THR A 330 17.26 -0.85 13.55
N SER A 331 18.36 -0.11 13.71
CA SER A 331 19.45 -0.52 14.61
C SER A 331 18.98 -0.71 16.05
N ILE A 332 18.14 0.20 16.57
CA ILE A 332 17.56 0.08 17.91
C ILE A 332 16.65 -1.14 17.97
N LEU A 333 15.73 -1.30 17.00
CA LEU A 333 14.80 -2.43 16.94
C LEU A 333 15.56 -3.76 16.93
N THR A 334 16.56 -3.90 16.05
CA THR A 334 17.38 -5.11 15.93
C THR A 334 18.12 -5.44 17.22
N GLN A 335 18.72 -4.45 17.87
CA GLN A 335 19.43 -4.66 19.14
C GLN A 335 18.49 -5.17 20.23
N LYS A 336 17.30 -4.58 20.35
CA LYS A 336 16.30 -4.99 21.34
C LYS A 336 15.75 -6.39 21.04
N ARG A 337 15.43 -6.67 19.76
CA ARG A 337 14.95 -7.97 19.31
C ARG A 337 15.99 -9.08 19.51
N LYS A 338 17.28 -8.83 19.28
CA LYS A 338 18.36 -9.77 19.56
C LYS A 338 18.43 -10.13 21.05
N LYS A 339 18.19 -9.18 21.96
CA LYS A 339 18.10 -9.46 23.40
C LYS A 339 16.82 -10.23 23.74
N ALA A 340 15.68 -9.82 23.20
CA ALA A 340 14.40 -10.48 23.42
C ALA A 340 14.40 -11.92 22.90
N SER A 341 15.05 -12.19 21.76
CA SER A 341 15.13 -13.55 21.21
C SER A 341 15.78 -14.55 22.18
N LYS A 342 16.79 -14.13 22.96
CA LYS A 342 17.42 -15.00 23.98
C LYS A 342 16.52 -15.27 25.18
N ILE A 343 15.69 -14.30 25.54
CA ILE A 343 14.68 -14.49 26.60
C ILE A 343 13.60 -15.48 26.14
N ILE A 344 13.07 -15.25 24.89
CA ILE A 344 12.08 -16.15 24.29
C ILE A 344 12.64 -17.56 24.10
N GLU A 345 13.86 -17.68 23.59
CA GLU A 345 14.58 -18.97 23.46
C GLU A 345 14.62 -19.73 24.81
N THR A 346 14.99 -19.06 25.88
CA THR A 346 15.05 -19.65 27.20
C THR A 346 13.68 -20.13 27.68
N ARG A 347 12.63 -19.33 27.48
CA ARG A 347 11.26 -19.68 27.86
C ARG A 347 10.68 -20.81 27.00
N VAL A 348 10.90 -20.77 25.68
CA VAL A 348 10.48 -21.85 24.77
C VAL A 348 11.18 -23.15 25.19
N ASN A 349 12.48 -23.12 25.45
CA ASN A 349 13.25 -24.29 25.87
C ASN A 349 12.78 -24.85 27.21
N HIS A 350 12.31 -24.01 28.14
CA HIS A 350 11.67 -24.48 29.34
C HIS A 350 10.44 -25.35 29.06
N TYR A 351 9.54 -24.91 28.15
CA TYR A 351 8.38 -25.73 27.73
C TYR A 351 8.80 -26.98 26.96
N LEU A 352 9.83 -26.88 26.07
CA LEU A 352 10.33 -28.03 25.34
C LEU A 352 10.87 -29.16 26.22
N GLN A 353 11.52 -28.81 27.35
CA GLN A 353 11.96 -29.79 28.31
C GLN A 353 10.77 -30.57 28.91
N TYR A 354 9.65 -29.89 29.25
CA TYR A 354 8.44 -30.58 29.68
C TYR A 354 7.87 -31.49 28.60
N LEU A 355 8.01 -31.09 27.33
CA LEU A 355 7.50 -31.83 26.19
C LEU A 355 8.48 -32.89 25.65
N TYR A 356 9.51 -33.22 26.41
CA TYR A 356 10.54 -34.22 26.06
C TYR A 356 11.21 -33.94 24.73
N LEU A 357 11.46 -32.67 24.43
CA LEU A 357 12.18 -32.23 23.22
C LEU A 357 13.53 -31.62 23.59
N SER A 358 14.43 -31.64 22.62
CA SER A 358 15.69 -30.91 22.67
C SER A 358 15.47 -29.41 22.51
N ASN A 359 16.53 -28.65 22.82
CA ASN A 359 16.48 -27.20 22.74
C ASN A 359 16.30 -26.71 21.30
N ALA A 360 15.52 -25.63 21.18
CA ALA A 360 15.43 -24.80 20.01
C ALA A 360 16.32 -23.57 20.14
N SER A 361 16.75 -23.01 19.01
CA SER A 361 17.43 -21.72 18.94
C SER A 361 16.62 -20.71 18.14
N PHE A 362 16.74 -19.45 18.54
CA PHE A 362 16.07 -18.31 17.91
C PHE A 362 17.13 -17.28 17.55
N GLU A 363 17.44 -17.16 16.26
CA GLU A 363 18.47 -16.25 15.78
C GLU A 363 17.83 -15.11 14.98
N VAL A 364 18.16 -13.87 15.34
CA VAL A 364 17.74 -12.67 14.58
C VAL A 364 18.83 -12.34 13.57
N ALA A 365 18.52 -12.54 12.30
CA ALA A 365 19.36 -12.24 11.14
C ALA A 365 18.87 -11.01 10.39
N ASP A 366 19.77 -10.38 9.66
CA ASP A 366 19.46 -9.21 8.85
C ASP A 366 18.71 -9.61 7.55
N THR A 367 17.74 -8.80 7.15
CA THR A 367 16.96 -8.95 5.92
C THR A 367 16.75 -7.58 5.25
N PRO A 368 16.41 -7.52 3.97
CA PRO A 368 16.03 -6.24 3.33
C PRO A 368 14.93 -5.51 4.08
N LEU A 369 14.99 -4.19 4.08
CA LEU A 369 14.03 -3.32 4.77
C LEU A 369 12.59 -3.62 4.33
N SER A 370 11.74 -3.84 5.31
CA SER A 370 10.32 -4.11 5.17
C SER A 370 9.48 -3.24 6.13
N SER A 371 8.16 -3.38 6.10
CA SER A 371 7.26 -2.70 7.05
C SER A 371 7.46 -3.10 8.52
N SER A 372 8.15 -4.21 8.77
CA SER A 372 8.49 -4.70 10.12
C SER A 372 9.94 -4.43 10.55
N GLY A 373 10.74 -3.79 9.71
CA GLY A 373 12.17 -3.51 9.93
C GLY A 373 13.07 -4.31 9.02
N CYS A 374 14.30 -4.54 9.48
CA CYS A 374 15.35 -5.27 8.77
C CYS A 374 15.67 -6.63 9.41
N ASP A 375 14.75 -7.21 10.18
CA ASP A 375 15.00 -8.41 10.96
C ASP A 375 14.24 -9.61 10.42
N MET A 376 14.91 -10.76 10.40
CA MET A 376 14.32 -12.08 10.17
C MET A 376 14.68 -12.99 11.33
N VAL A 377 13.70 -13.74 11.84
CA VAL A 377 13.90 -14.69 12.94
C VAL A 377 13.98 -16.10 12.40
N ASN A 378 15.15 -16.71 12.51
CA ASN A 378 15.38 -18.11 12.17
C ASN A 378 15.20 -18.98 13.41
N VAL A 379 14.38 -20.01 13.28
CA VAL A 379 14.16 -21.00 14.36
C VAL A 379 14.70 -22.34 13.91
N SER A 380 15.48 -22.99 14.78
CA SER A 380 15.93 -24.36 14.57
C SER A 380 15.72 -25.22 15.82
N LEU A 381 15.60 -26.53 15.63
CA LEU A 381 15.50 -27.52 16.71
C LEU A 381 16.66 -28.52 16.55
N LYS A 382 17.51 -28.69 17.56
CA LYS A 382 18.72 -29.53 17.47
C LYS A 382 19.60 -29.19 16.26
N ASP A 383 19.75 -27.91 15.94
CA ASP A 383 20.46 -27.41 14.75
C ASP A 383 19.85 -27.84 13.39
N ALA A 384 18.68 -28.49 13.40
CA ALA A 384 17.92 -28.81 12.20
C ALA A 384 16.88 -27.70 11.88
N ASN A 385 16.76 -27.38 10.60
CA ASN A 385 15.71 -26.49 10.13
C ASN A 385 14.32 -27.11 10.34
N LEU A 386 13.29 -26.29 10.52
CA LEU A 386 11.91 -26.72 10.78
C LEU A 386 11.34 -27.66 9.70
N GLU A 387 11.84 -27.58 8.48
CA GLU A 387 11.42 -28.45 7.37
C GLU A 387 11.90 -29.92 7.54
N ASN A 388 12.93 -30.14 8.36
CA ASN A 388 13.58 -31.43 8.55
C ASN A 388 13.21 -32.14 9.85
N ILE A 389 12.30 -31.59 10.66
CA ILE A 389 11.83 -32.19 11.90
C ILE A 389 10.52 -32.95 11.69
N SER A 390 10.24 -33.92 12.55
CA SER A 390 8.99 -34.67 12.50
C SER A 390 7.78 -33.80 12.82
N SER A 391 6.60 -34.16 12.35
CA SER A 391 5.35 -33.44 12.61
C SER A 391 5.04 -33.35 14.13
N GLY A 392 5.39 -34.40 14.89
CA GLY A 392 5.24 -34.41 16.34
C GLY A 392 6.18 -33.41 17.04
N GLU A 393 7.43 -33.33 16.59
CA GLU A 393 8.40 -32.35 17.12
C GLU A 393 7.96 -30.92 16.74
N PHE A 394 7.53 -30.72 15.51
CA PHE A 394 7.01 -29.42 15.04
C PHE A 394 5.82 -28.95 15.87
N ASN A 395 4.84 -29.82 16.11
CA ASN A 395 3.66 -29.47 16.91
C ASN A 395 4.02 -29.11 18.37
N ARG A 396 4.93 -29.85 18.99
CA ARG A 396 5.38 -29.57 20.37
C ARG A 396 6.19 -28.28 20.45
N LEU A 397 7.04 -27.98 19.46
CA LEU A 397 7.75 -26.70 19.37
C LEU A 397 6.74 -25.55 19.20
N ARG A 398 5.74 -25.71 18.33
CA ARG A 398 4.66 -24.74 18.13
C ARG A 398 3.88 -24.48 19.42
N LEU A 399 3.49 -25.52 20.15
CA LEU A 399 2.80 -25.37 21.44
C LEU A 399 3.66 -24.61 22.46
N SER A 400 4.97 -24.88 22.49
CA SER A 400 5.90 -24.18 23.38
C SER A 400 5.94 -22.67 23.04
N LEU A 401 6.01 -22.33 21.77
CA LEU A 401 5.97 -20.93 21.30
C LEU A 401 4.64 -20.25 21.66
N MET A 402 3.53 -20.95 21.50
CA MET A 402 2.20 -20.44 21.86
C MET A 402 2.04 -20.24 23.36
N ALA A 403 2.58 -21.15 24.17
CA ALA A 403 2.59 -20.99 25.63
C ALA A 403 3.34 -19.72 26.02
N VAL A 404 4.53 -19.51 25.45
CA VAL A 404 5.31 -18.28 25.69
C VAL A 404 4.54 -17.04 25.20
N LYS A 405 3.94 -17.09 24.00
CA LYS A 405 3.10 -15.98 23.50
C LYS A 405 1.95 -15.66 24.45
N SER A 406 1.32 -16.67 25.06
CA SER A 406 0.23 -16.48 26.02
C SER A 406 0.66 -15.80 27.31
N GLU A 407 1.93 -15.93 27.74
CA GLU A 407 2.46 -15.25 28.91
C GLU A 407 2.54 -13.74 28.75
N TYR A 408 2.81 -13.26 27.53
CA TYR A 408 2.90 -11.83 27.19
C TYR A 408 1.56 -11.20 26.77
N ALA A 409 0.49 -12.01 26.68
CA ALA A 409 -0.82 -11.49 26.31
C ALA A 409 -1.42 -10.67 27.46
N LEU A 410 -1.71 -9.41 27.19
CA LEU A 410 -2.28 -8.45 28.16
C LEU A 410 -3.75 -8.72 28.49
N SER A 411 -4.49 -9.33 27.56
CA SER A 411 -5.92 -9.64 27.67
C SER A 411 -6.21 -11.06 27.21
N ASP A 412 -7.47 -11.45 27.23
CA ASP A 412 -7.92 -12.71 26.62
C ASP A 412 -7.58 -12.69 25.11
N SER A 413 -6.84 -13.71 24.67
CA SER A 413 -6.16 -13.70 23.37
C SER A 413 -6.98 -14.35 22.24
N GLY A 414 -8.26 -14.67 22.49
CA GLY A 414 -9.17 -15.23 21.49
C GLY A 414 -9.44 -16.73 21.65
N VAL A 415 -9.79 -17.37 20.56
CA VAL A 415 -10.22 -18.78 20.50
C VAL A 415 -9.23 -19.60 19.68
N LEU A 416 -8.83 -20.73 20.21
CA LEU A 416 -7.87 -21.64 19.61
C LEU A 416 -8.52 -22.99 19.34
N PHE A 417 -8.48 -23.45 18.10
CA PHE A 417 -8.92 -24.78 17.71
C PHE A 417 -7.72 -25.67 17.40
N LEU A 418 -7.66 -26.83 18.04
CA LEU A 418 -6.59 -27.81 17.92
C LEU A 418 -7.14 -29.13 17.40
N ASP A 419 -6.71 -29.53 16.23
CA ASP A 419 -7.14 -30.80 15.62
C ASP A 419 -5.96 -31.78 15.62
N GLU A 420 -6.20 -33.00 16.14
CA GLU A 420 -5.24 -34.11 16.18
C GLU A 420 -3.87 -33.78 16.82
N ILE A 421 -3.84 -32.91 17.82
CA ILE A 421 -2.59 -32.46 18.45
C ILE A 421 -1.87 -33.55 19.25
N ASP A 422 -2.61 -34.59 19.64
CA ASP A 422 -2.14 -35.74 20.41
C ASP A 422 -1.94 -37.00 19.55
N ALA A 423 -1.98 -36.88 18.23
CA ALA A 423 -1.76 -38.03 17.34
C ALA A 423 -0.31 -38.55 17.46
N ASN A 424 -0.18 -39.86 17.58
CA ASN A 424 1.09 -40.61 17.69
C ASN A 424 1.95 -40.28 18.91
N LEU A 425 1.35 -39.82 20.03
CA LEU A 425 2.06 -39.52 21.26
C LEU A 425 1.95 -40.66 22.27
N SER A 426 2.98 -40.83 23.12
CA SER A 426 2.91 -41.67 24.32
C SER A 426 2.06 -41.01 25.39
N GLY A 427 1.56 -41.79 26.35
CA GLY A 427 0.78 -41.24 27.46
C GLY A 427 1.55 -40.19 28.29
N LYS A 428 2.88 -40.30 28.42
CA LYS A 428 3.69 -39.29 29.11
C LYS A 428 3.77 -37.99 28.37
N GLU A 429 3.94 -38.04 27.06
CA GLU A 429 3.96 -36.86 26.17
C GLU A 429 2.59 -36.17 26.14
N SER A 430 1.50 -36.96 26.09
CA SER A 430 0.14 -36.43 26.13
C SER A 430 -0.16 -35.70 27.45
N GLY A 431 0.28 -36.23 28.59
CA GLY A 431 0.17 -35.56 29.90
C GLY A 431 0.99 -34.25 29.95
N ALA A 432 2.15 -34.21 29.30
CA ALA A 432 2.95 -33.00 29.23
C ALA A 432 2.26 -31.93 28.33
N ILE A 433 1.72 -32.31 27.17
CA ILE A 433 0.93 -31.42 26.31
C ILE A 433 -0.28 -30.88 27.04
N ALA A 434 -1.00 -31.72 27.79
CA ALA A 434 -2.14 -31.30 28.58
C ALA A 434 -1.82 -30.14 29.54
N LYS A 435 -0.69 -30.17 30.21
CA LYS A 435 -0.21 -29.10 31.11
C LYS A 435 0.11 -27.82 30.34
N VAL A 436 0.71 -27.92 29.12
CA VAL A 436 0.99 -26.75 28.29
C VAL A 436 -0.30 -26.14 27.80
N LEU A 437 -1.28 -26.97 27.37
CA LEU A 437 -2.59 -26.47 26.94
C LEU A 437 -3.38 -25.83 28.10
N GLU A 438 -3.26 -26.34 29.31
CA GLU A 438 -3.81 -25.72 30.51
C GLU A 438 -3.24 -24.30 30.73
N GLN A 439 -1.93 -24.09 30.54
CA GLN A 439 -1.35 -22.75 30.60
C GLN A 439 -1.89 -21.83 29.49
N ILE A 440 -1.93 -22.32 28.26
CA ILE A 440 -2.48 -21.58 27.12
C ILE A 440 -3.95 -21.21 27.39
N SER A 441 -4.73 -22.12 27.95
CA SER A 441 -6.17 -21.95 28.21
C SER A 441 -6.51 -20.88 29.26
N LYS A 442 -5.54 -20.40 30.02
CA LYS A 442 -5.71 -19.26 30.94
C LYS A 442 -5.98 -17.96 30.16
N LYS A 443 -5.46 -17.86 28.94
CA LYS A 443 -5.58 -16.68 28.08
C LYS A 443 -6.42 -16.91 26.83
N TYR A 444 -6.45 -18.14 26.33
CA TYR A 444 -7.24 -18.55 25.17
C TYR A 444 -8.40 -19.44 25.61
N GLN A 445 -9.52 -19.37 24.91
CA GLN A 445 -10.50 -20.46 24.94
C GLN A 445 -10.01 -21.53 23.96
N VAL A 446 -9.68 -22.72 24.45
CA VAL A 446 -9.05 -23.77 23.66
C VAL A 446 -10.06 -24.90 23.39
N PHE A 447 -10.30 -25.19 22.13
CA PHE A 447 -11.06 -26.35 21.69
C PHE A 447 -10.12 -27.42 21.18
N ALA A 448 -10.21 -28.62 21.71
CA ALA A 448 -9.38 -29.74 21.29
C ALA A 448 -10.22 -31.01 21.07
N ILE A 449 -9.86 -31.77 20.04
CA ILE A 449 -10.31 -33.15 19.88
C ILE A 449 -9.22 -34.04 20.40
N SER A 450 -9.54 -34.95 21.33
CA SER A 450 -8.56 -35.86 21.90
C SER A 450 -9.05 -37.29 21.97
N HIS A 451 -8.11 -38.22 21.80
CA HIS A 451 -8.25 -39.64 22.03
C HIS A 451 -7.41 -40.14 23.21
N GLN A 452 -6.71 -39.22 23.90
CA GLN A 452 -5.81 -39.52 25.00
C GLN A 452 -6.42 -39.18 26.34
N ALA A 453 -6.49 -40.15 27.24
CA ALA A 453 -7.04 -40.00 28.57
C ALA A 453 -6.39 -38.86 29.38
N GLN A 454 -5.06 -38.70 29.24
CA GLN A 454 -4.28 -37.69 29.94
C GLN A 454 -4.65 -36.28 29.54
N LEU A 455 -4.85 -36.03 28.24
CA LEU A 455 -5.26 -34.70 27.74
C LEU A 455 -6.70 -34.43 28.13
N THR A 456 -7.56 -35.40 27.97
CA THR A 456 -9.01 -35.28 28.24
C THR A 456 -9.27 -35.02 29.73
N SER A 457 -8.44 -35.61 30.63
CA SER A 457 -8.58 -35.40 32.10
C SER A 457 -8.31 -33.96 32.53
N SER A 458 -7.46 -33.22 31.79
CA SER A 458 -7.13 -31.80 32.06
C SER A 458 -8.19 -30.81 31.53
N ALA A 459 -9.26 -31.27 30.88
CA ALA A 459 -10.31 -30.40 30.34
C ALA A 459 -11.03 -29.64 31.46
N SER A 460 -11.21 -28.32 31.28
CA SER A 460 -12.10 -27.49 32.11
C SER A 460 -13.57 -27.81 31.82
N GLN A 461 -13.86 -28.18 30.58
CA GLN A 461 -15.20 -28.59 30.11
C GLN A 461 -15.05 -29.76 29.12
N HIS A 462 -15.80 -30.83 29.35
CA HIS A 462 -15.67 -32.07 28.61
C HIS A 462 -17.00 -32.42 27.93
N PHE A 463 -16.97 -32.53 26.58
CA PHE A 463 -18.11 -32.97 25.79
C PHE A 463 -17.87 -34.36 25.21
N LEU A 464 -18.84 -35.22 25.39
CA LEU A 464 -18.88 -36.53 24.76
C LEU A 464 -19.72 -36.52 23.47
N VAL A 465 -19.11 -37.01 22.39
CA VAL A 465 -19.77 -37.18 21.09
C VAL A 465 -20.04 -38.66 20.86
N GLU A 466 -21.29 -39.01 20.77
CA GLU A 466 -21.74 -40.38 20.54
C GLU A 466 -22.60 -40.48 19.29
N LYS A 467 -22.58 -41.65 18.66
CA LYS A 467 -23.42 -41.93 17.51
C LYS A 467 -24.36 -43.12 17.81
N GLN A 468 -25.63 -42.84 17.83
CA GLN A 468 -26.68 -43.84 18.08
C GLN A 468 -27.67 -43.89 16.89
N ASN A 469 -27.88 -45.06 16.33
CA ASN A 469 -28.77 -45.26 15.17
C ASN A 469 -28.51 -44.33 13.98
N GLY A 470 -27.22 -44.01 13.73
CA GLY A 470 -26.81 -43.11 12.63
C GLY A 470 -26.84 -41.62 12.97
N ILE A 471 -27.44 -41.22 14.09
CA ILE A 471 -27.53 -39.83 14.57
C ILE A 471 -26.43 -39.57 15.60
N SER A 472 -25.71 -38.47 15.43
CA SER A 472 -24.68 -38.01 16.38
C SER A 472 -25.29 -37.05 17.39
N LYS A 473 -24.98 -37.27 18.67
CA LYS A 473 -25.35 -36.39 19.80
C LYS A 473 -24.13 -35.91 20.52
N VAL A 474 -24.25 -34.72 21.07
CA VAL A 474 -23.16 -34.09 21.87
C VAL A 474 -23.75 -33.58 23.18
N TYR A 475 -23.08 -33.83 24.26
CA TYR A 475 -23.49 -33.33 25.57
C TYR A 475 -22.30 -33.15 26.51
N GLU A 476 -22.38 -32.15 27.39
CA GLU A 476 -21.41 -31.94 28.45
C GLU A 476 -21.56 -33.06 29.48
N ILE A 477 -20.49 -33.71 29.88
CA ILE A 477 -20.48 -34.79 30.86
C ILE A 477 -20.03 -34.29 32.21
N ASN A 478 -20.70 -34.81 33.27
CA ASN A 478 -20.40 -34.52 34.65
C ASN A 478 -19.16 -35.33 35.15
N ASP A 479 -18.69 -35.04 36.35
CA ASP A 479 -17.47 -35.68 36.88
C ASP A 479 -17.56 -37.21 36.97
N SER A 480 -18.71 -37.80 37.28
CA SER A 480 -18.90 -39.26 37.28
C SER A 480 -18.76 -39.81 35.84
N GLN A 481 -19.43 -39.21 34.91
CA GLN A 481 -19.38 -39.61 33.49
C GLN A 481 -17.98 -39.40 32.88
N ARG A 482 -17.23 -38.38 33.35
CA ARG A 482 -15.82 -38.19 32.98
C ARG A 482 -14.95 -39.36 33.37
N VAL A 483 -15.14 -39.89 34.61
CA VAL A 483 -14.42 -41.08 35.05
C VAL A 483 -14.69 -42.27 34.15
N ASP A 484 -15.94 -42.50 33.78
CA ASP A 484 -16.34 -43.63 32.91
C ASP A 484 -15.75 -43.46 31.49
N GLU A 485 -15.82 -42.26 30.91
CA GLU A 485 -15.30 -42.01 29.57
C GLU A 485 -13.75 -42.12 29.55
N ILE A 486 -13.06 -41.58 30.54
CA ILE A 486 -11.60 -41.70 30.64
C ILE A 486 -11.21 -43.18 30.85
N ALA A 487 -11.93 -43.93 31.70
CA ALA A 487 -11.72 -45.37 31.86
C ALA A 487 -11.92 -46.13 30.55
N ARG A 488 -12.96 -45.78 29.77
CA ARG A 488 -13.20 -46.31 28.42
C ARG A 488 -12.06 -46.01 27.46
N MET A 489 -11.48 -44.80 27.50
CA MET A 489 -10.32 -44.44 26.68
C MET A 489 -9.08 -45.25 27.01
N ILE A 490 -8.93 -45.71 28.23
CA ILE A 490 -7.79 -46.51 28.72
C ILE A 490 -7.95 -48.00 28.38
N SER A 491 -9.11 -48.57 28.64
CA SER A 491 -9.34 -50.03 28.57
C SER A 491 -10.19 -50.47 27.35
N GLY A 492 -10.69 -49.52 26.53
CA GLY A 492 -11.62 -49.80 25.41
C GLY A 492 -13.02 -50.07 25.89
N GLU A 493 -13.73 -50.94 25.16
CA GLU A 493 -15.18 -51.25 25.44
C GLU A 493 -15.40 -51.97 26.78
N HIS A 494 -14.42 -52.73 27.27
CA HIS A 494 -14.51 -53.44 28.56
C HIS A 494 -13.82 -52.61 29.65
N ILE A 495 -14.60 -51.83 30.37
CA ILE A 495 -14.10 -50.98 31.45
C ILE A 495 -13.69 -51.88 32.66
N THR A 496 -12.43 -51.85 32.99
CA THR A 496 -11.87 -52.56 34.17
C THR A 496 -11.84 -51.70 35.43
N GLN A 497 -11.80 -52.31 36.61
CA GLN A 497 -11.70 -51.55 37.86
C GLN A 497 -10.40 -50.74 37.94
N GLU A 498 -9.29 -51.31 37.43
CA GLU A 498 -7.99 -50.62 37.37
C GLU A 498 -8.06 -49.38 36.49
N ALA A 499 -8.80 -49.43 35.36
CA ALA A 499 -9.00 -48.27 34.48
C ALA A 499 -9.83 -47.18 35.17
N ILE A 500 -10.86 -47.56 35.95
CA ILE A 500 -11.65 -46.60 36.74
C ILE A 500 -10.76 -45.93 37.81
N ASP A 501 -9.97 -46.70 38.54
CA ASP A 501 -9.10 -46.18 39.59
C ASP A 501 -8.01 -45.28 39.00
N PHE A 502 -7.46 -45.62 37.84
CA PHE A 502 -6.52 -44.77 37.12
C PHE A 502 -7.19 -43.48 36.60
N ALA A 503 -8.40 -43.56 36.06
CA ALA A 503 -9.18 -42.41 35.64
C ALA A 503 -9.45 -41.42 36.79
N ARG A 504 -9.85 -41.95 37.96
CA ARG A 504 -10.03 -41.15 39.18
C ARG A 504 -8.73 -40.46 39.63
N ASN A 505 -7.57 -41.11 39.46
CA ASN A 505 -6.27 -40.51 39.79
C ASN A 505 -5.87 -39.41 38.80
N LEU A 506 -6.25 -39.54 37.53
CA LEU A 506 -6.00 -38.49 36.52
C LEU A 506 -6.87 -37.25 36.73
N LEU A 507 -8.05 -37.38 37.32
CA LEU A 507 -9.00 -36.30 37.56
C LEU A 507 -8.77 -35.57 38.92
N LYS A 508 -7.88 -36.08 39.80
CA LYS A 508 -7.44 -35.40 41.02
C LYS A 508 -6.36 -34.38 40.76
#